data_9702ea05046df0aff6907a7ecadf4ff0
#
_entry.id   9702ea05046df0aff6907a7ecadf4ff0
#
_cell.length_a   1.000
_cell.length_b   1.000
_cell.length_c   1.000
_cell.angle_alpha   90.00
_cell.angle_beta   90.00
_cell.angle_gamma   90.00
#
_symmetry.space_group_name_H-M   'P 1'
#
loop_
_entity.id
_entity.type
_entity.pdbx_description
1 polymer ?
#
loop_
_entity_poly.entity_id
_entity_poly.type
_entity_poly.pdbx_seq_one_letter_code
_entity_poly.pdbx_strand_id
1 'polypeptide(L)'
;MKEIKKHHNMRTVAIALFSVVFIFSCVSCTSISPKYLAQNAAAHSVSKVELKETYIFDNYPQKIIGHNHSNQEKSAAYNEYCLWNYIEPNYYKTDSLHYLYKTSLELTKKNKIHFKLIDTLGNVVRERTRKVKPEPQNFVSFRNTDLDIYVLVNRFFTKTICFALDKHGDLVVPSESTAAGFLILFPLAGALNHDAYTYRRVDTVAN
;
A
#
# COMPACT_ATOMS: atom_id res chain seq x y z
N MET A 1 19.08 12.73 -49.84
CA MET A 1 18.07 11.81 -49.21
C MET A 1 18.60 11.01 -47.99
N LYS A 2 19.89 10.72 -47.87
CA LYS A 2 20.46 9.96 -46.71
C LYS A 2 20.57 10.81 -45.41
N GLU A 3 20.80 12.11 -45.48
CA GLU A 3 20.96 12.95 -44.27
C GLU A 3 19.64 13.19 -43.55
N ILE A 4 18.50 13.30 -44.23
CA ILE A 4 17.19 13.52 -43.62
C ILE A 4 16.78 12.30 -42.74
N LYS A 5 17.10 11.08 -43.19
CA LYS A 5 16.85 9.86 -42.43
C LYS A 5 17.69 9.78 -41.14
N LYS A 6 18.92 10.28 -41.16
CA LYS A 6 19.83 10.27 -39.98
C LYS A 6 19.37 11.22 -38.88
N HIS A 7 18.85 12.40 -39.25
CA HIS A 7 18.29 13.38 -38.31
C HIS A 7 16.98 12.88 -37.67
N HIS A 8 16.15 12.15 -38.43
CA HIS A 8 14.90 11.61 -37.89
C HIS A 8 15.15 10.50 -36.87
N ASN A 9 16.08 9.59 -37.12
CA ASN A 9 16.48 8.56 -36.18
C ASN A 9 17.10 9.13 -34.89
N MET A 10 17.91 10.16 -34.97
CA MET A 10 18.52 10.81 -33.81
C MET A 10 17.49 11.46 -32.89
N ARG A 11 16.47 12.14 -33.46
CA ARG A 11 15.37 12.73 -32.70
C ARG A 11 14.54 11.66 -31.98
N THR A 12 14.22 10.56 -32.65
CA THR A 12 13.47 9.47 -32.08
C THR A 12 14.21 8.81 -30.91
N VAL A 13 15.52 8.59 -31.06
CA VAL A 13 16.36 8.04 -29.98
C VAL A 13 16.47 9.00 -28.78
N ALA A 14 16.62 10.31 -29.05
CA ALA A 14 16.67 11.33 -27.99
C ALA A 14 15.36 11.40 -27.19
N ILE A 15 14.21 11.34 -27.87
CA ILE A 15 12.88 11.33 -27.24
C ILE A 15 12.70 10.05 -26.40
N ALA A 16 13.10 8.90 -26.92
CA ALA A 16 13.02 7.63 -26.18
C ALA A 16 13.91 7.64 -24.93
N LEU A 17 15.15 8.14 -25.04
CA LEU A 17 16.05 8.30 -23.89
C LEU A 17 15.52 9.28 -22.85
N PHE A 18 14.96 10.42 -23.28
CA PHE A 18 14.36 11.39 -22.37
C PHE A 18 13.15 10.81 -21.63
N SER A 19 12.32 10.05 -22.33
CA SER A 19 11.17 9.37 -21.73
C SER A 19 11.59 8.34 -20.69
N VAL A 20 12.63 7.56 -20.97
CA VAL A 20 13.18 6.56 -20.01
C VAL A 20 13.77 7.27 -18.79
N VAL A 21 14.57 8.32 -18.95
CA VAL A 21 15.13 9.10 -17.84
C VAL A 21 14.02 9.74 -17.00
N PHE A 22 12.97 10.26 -17.63
CA PHE A 22 11.84 10.87 -16.93
C PHE A 22 11.05 9.84 -16.11
N ILE A 23 10.81 8.64 -16.67
CA ILE A 23 10.16 7.54 -15.96
C ILE A 23 10.97 7.13 -14.72
N PHE A 24 12.30 6.99 -14.86
CA PHE A 24 13.18 6.67 -13.74
C PHE A 24 13.22 7.77 -12.67
N SER A 25 13.15 9.04 -13.06
CA SER A 25 13.08 10.17 -12.12
C SER A 25 11.79 10.18 -11.30
N CYS A 26 10.65 9.82 -11.91
CA CYS A 26 9.37 9.73 -11.22
C CYS A 26 9.31 8.55 -10.24
N VAL A 27 9.98 7.44 -10.55
CA VAL A 27 10.01 6.24 -9.69
C VAL A 27 10.87 6.44 -8.42
N SER A 28 11.83 7.35 -8.46
CA SER A 28 12.80 7.59 -7.39
C SER A 28 12.21 8.30 -6.15
N CYS A 29 11.09 9.00 -6.26
CA CYS A 29 10.57 9.91 -5.22
C CYS A 29 9.42 9.37 -4.38
N THR A 30 9.23 8.06 -4.28
CA THR A 30 8.06 7.49 -3.59
C THR A 30 8.41 6.84 -2.24
N SER A 31 9.13 7.55 -1.37
CA SER A 31 9.16 7.24 0.06
C SER A 31 8.04 7.99 0.76
N ILE A 32 7.34 7.31 1.67
CA ILE A 32 6.32 7.97 2.50
C ILE A 32 6.94 9.17 3.24
N SER A 33 6.19 10.26 3.31
CA SER A 33 6.65 11.49 3.94
C SER A 33 7.05 11.27 5.41
N PRO A 34 8.30 11.56 5.83
CA PRO A 34 8.70 11.44 7.24
C PRO A 34 7.84 12.28 8.18
N LYS A 35 7.38 13.45 7.73
CA LYS A 35 6.45 14.32 8.47
C LYS A 35 5.11 13.63 8.70
N TYR A 36 4.58 12.97 7.70
CA TYR A 36 3.32 12.21 7.80
C TYR A 36 3.45 11.03 8.76
N LEU A 37 4.57 10.28 8.70
CA LEU A 37 4.85 9.21 9.67
C LEU A 37 4.98 9.75 11.09
N ALA A 38 5.66 10.87 11.29
CA ALA A 38 5.81 11.49 12.61
C ALA A 38 4.46 11.93 13.20
N GLN A 39 3.57 12.48 12.37
CA GLN A 39 2.21 12.84 12.79
C GLN A 39 1.41 11.62 13.25
N ASN A 40 1.45 10.52 12.49
CA ASN A 40 0.78 9.27 12.87
C ASN A 40 1.41 8.64 14.11
N ALA A 41 2.74 8.65 14.24
CA ALA A 41 3.43 8.15 15.43
C ALA A 41 3.02 8.91 16.69
N ALA A 42 2.96 10.24 16.63
CA ALA A 42 2.54 11.08 17.75
C ALA A 42 1.06 10.84 18.11
N ALA A 43 0.17 10.74 17.11
CA ALA A 43 -1.26 10.55 17.31
C ALA A 43 -1.60 9.20 17.97
N HIS A 44 -0.79 8.16 17.73
CA HIS A 44 -1.07 6.78 18.17
C HIS A 44 -0.08 6.24 19.20
N SER A 45 0.99 6.99 19.55
CA SER A 45 2.05 6.51 20.47
C SER A 45 2.58 5.14 20.03
N VAL A 46 3.01 5.04 18.77
CA VAL A 46 3.35 3.77 18.14
C VAL A 46 4.59 3.10 18.72
N SER A 47 4.55 1.77 18.79
CA SER A 47 5.66 0.88 19.11
C SER A 47 6.03 0.03 17.89
N LYS A 48 7.23 -0.56 17.93
CA LYS A 48 7.71 -1.42 16.84
C LYS A 48 7.01 -2.78 16.87
N VAL A 49 6.72 -3.30 15.68
CA VAL A 49 6.28 -4.70 15.53
C VAL A 49 7.43 -5.64 15.92
N GLU A 50 7.18 -6.55 16.88
CA GLU A 50 8.18 -7.47 17.39
C GLU A 50 8.47 -8.62 16.40
N LEU A 51 9.72 -9.07 16.39
CA LEU A 51 10.12 -10.22 15.57
C LEU A 51 9.58 -11.51 16.17
N LYS A 52 9.04 -12.38 15.31
CA LYS A 52 8.50 -13.71 15.62
C LYS A 52 7.23 -13.73 16.49
N GLU A 53 6.70 -12.59 16.83
CA GLU A 53 5.37 -12.54 17.42
C GLU A 53 4.33 -12.57 16.30
N THR A 54 3.29 -13.38 16.48
CA THR A 54 2.16 -13.42 15.57
C THR A 54 1.05 -12.55 16.14
N TYR A 55 0.67 -11.55 15.37
CA TYR A 55 -0.44 -10.66 15.69
C TYR A 55 -1.64 -11.01 14.83
N ILE A 56 -2.83 -10.92 15.39
CA ILE A 56 -4.09 -11.13 14.67
C ILE A 56 -4.92 -9.88 14.81
N PHE A 57 -5.45 -9.38 13.68
CA PHE A 57 -6.23 -8.16 13.61
C PHE A 57 -7.55 -8.40 12.91
N ASP A 58 -8.58 -7.64 13.27
CA ASP A 58 -9.78 -7.52 12.44
C ASP A 58 -9.37 -7.05 11.05
N ASN A 59 -9.93 -7.64 10.01
CA ASN A 59 -9.62 -7.23 8.64
C ASN A 59 -10.31 -5.91 8.25
N TYR A 60 -11.34 -5.50 8.99
CA TYR A 60 -12.04 -4.23 8.79
C TYR A 60 -11.52 -3.16 9.78
N PRO A 61 -11.28 -1.91 9.33
CA PRO A 61 -10.73 -0.88 10.20
C PRO A 61 -11.74 -0.42 11.26
N GLN A 62 -11.25 -0.13 12.47
CA GLN A 62 -12.05 0.50 13.53
C GLN A 62 -12.21 1.99 13.29
N LYS A 63 -11.16 2.63 12.79
CA LYS A 63 -11.09 4.07 12.62
C LYS A 63 -10.44 4.40 11.27
N ILE A 64 -11.09 5.29 10.55
CA ILE A 64 -10.61 5.88 9.31
C ILE A 64 -10.19 7.32 9.63
N ILE A 65 -8.90 7.63 9.47
CA ILE A 65 -8.36 8.96 9.75
C ILE A 65 -8.15 9.66 8.40
N GLY A 66 -8.70 10.87 8.26
CA GLY A 66 -8.54 11.67 7.03
C GLY A 66 -9.83 11.86 6.22
N HIS A 67 -10.82 11.02 6.41
CA HIS A 67 -12.15 11.23 5.88
C HIS A 67 -13.18 11.32 7.02
N ASN A 68 -14.09 12.31 6.96
CA ASN A 68 -15.18 12.48 7.92
C ASN A 68 -16.26 11.39 7.76
N HIS A 69 -15.86 10.14 7.79
CA HIS A 69 -16.78 9.01 7.82
C HIS A 69 -17.08 8.60 9.26
N SER A 70 -17.68 9.54 10.02
CA SER A 70 -18.27 9.22 11.29
C SER A 70 -19.47 8.31 11.04
N ASN A 71 -19.46 7.10 11.62
CA ASN A 71 -20.57 6.14 11.65
C ASN A 71 -20.84 5.32 10.37
N GLN A 72 -19.84 4.98 9.58
CA GLN A 72 -20.09 4.00 8.52
C GLN A 72 -20.18 2.60 9.11
N GLU A 73 -21.35 1.99 8.95
CA GLU A 73 -21.56 0.59 9.29
C GLU A 73 -20.65 -0.32 8.46
N LYS A 74 -20.16 -1.39 9.10
CA LYS A 74 -19.42 -2.46 8.42
C LYS A 74 -20.31 -3.02 7.31
N SER A 75 -19.94 -2.82 6.07
CA SER A 75 -20.70 -3.32 4.93
C SER A 75 -19.79 -3.76 3.79
N ALA A 76 -20.32 -4.59 2.93
CA ALA A 76 -19.62 -5.03 1.73
C ALA A 76 -19.17 -3.88 0.82
N ALA A 77 -19.87 -2.73 0.86
CA ALA A 77 -19.50 -1.54 0.09
C ALA A 77 -18.16 -0.92 0.51
N TYR A 78 -17.67 -1.23 1.71
CA TYR A 78 -16.40 -0.70 2.24
C TYR A 78 -15.29 -1.73 2.31
N ASN A 79 -15.43 -2.84 1.63
CA ASN A 79 -14.41 -3.88 1.56
C ASN A 79 -13.04 -3.38 1.08
N GLU A 80 -12.98 -2.31 0.32
CA GLU A 80 -11.73 -1.70 -0.16
C GLU A 80 -10.80 -1.21 0.96
N TYR A 81 -11.36 -0.88 2.15
CA TYR A 81 -10.60 -0.43 3.32
C TYR A 81 -10.08 -1.59 4.18
N CYS A 82 -10.40 -2.83 3.83
CA CYS A 82 -9.92 -3.99 4.56
C CYS A 82 -8.40 -4.13 4.50
N LEU A 83 -7.80 -4.56 5.62
CA LEU A 83 -6.36 -4.72 5.77
C LEU A 83 -5.75 -5.61 4.66
N TRP A 84 -6.46 -6.66 4.28
CA TRP A 84 -5.98 -7.58 3.24
C TRP A 84 -5.82 -6.90 1.87
N ASN A 85 -6.62 -5.88 1.54
CA ASN A 85 -6.48 -5.16 0.27
C ASN A 85 -5.21 -4.32 0.17
N TYR A 86 -4.57 -3.99 1.30
CA TYR A 86 -3.24 -3.39 1.29
C TYR A 86 -2.16 -4.42 0.94
N ILE A 87 -2.40 -5.69 1.28
CA ILE A 87 -1.47 -6.81 1.07
C ILE A 87 -1.64 -7.40 -0.34
N GLU A 88 -2.89 -7.61 -0.76
CA GLU A 88 -3.29 -8.11 -2.08
C GLU A 88 -4.34 -7.16 -2.70
N PRO A 89 -3.94 -6.17 -3.48
CA PRO A 89 -4.85 -5.20 -4.06
C PRO A 89 -5.96 -5.86 -4.88
N ASN A 90 -7.17 -5.29 -4.80
CA ASN A 90 -8.37 -5.77 -5.49
C ASN A 90 -8.93 -7.14 -5.02
N TYR A 91 -8.44 -7.70 -3.91
CA TYR A 91 -9.00 -8.96 -3.39
C TYR A 91 -10.50 -8.85 -3.08
N TYR A 92 -10.99 -7.68 -2.68
CA TYR A 92 -12.41 -7.41 -2.45
C TYR A 92 -13.32 -7.73 -3.64
N LYS A 93 -12.77 -7.78 -4.86
CA LYS A 93 -13.51 -8.16 -6.09
C LYS A 93 -13.75 -9.65 -6.19
N THR A 94 -12.98 -10.46 -5.44
CA THR A 94 -13.07 -11.93 -5.47
C THR A 94 -13.89 -12.49 -4.31
N ASP A 95 -13.95 -11.78 -3.20
CA ASP A 95 -14.65 -12.20 -1.99
C ASP A 95 -15.26 -10.99 -1.29
N SER A 96 -16.58 -10.85 -1.37
CA SER A 96 -17.33 -9.73 -0.79
C SER A 96 -17.49 -9.82 0.74
N LEU A 97 -17.20 -10.97 1.36
CA LEU A 97 -17.35 -11.20 2.80
C LEU A 97 -16.05 -11.04 3.57
N HIS A 98 -14.93 -10.79 2.90
CA HIS A 98 -13.63 -10.76 3.58
C HIS A 98 -13.49 -9.65 4.63
N TYR A 99 -14.39 -8.66 4.67
CA TYR A 99 -14.44 -7.66 5.75
C TYR A 99 -14.77 -8.28 7.12
N LEU A 100 -15.36 -9.48 7.17
CA LEU A 100 -15.63 -10.24 8.39
C LEU A 100 -14.43 -11.07 8.86
N TYR A 101 -13.42 -11.21 8.01
CA TYR A 101 -12.26 -12.07 8.25
C TYR A 101 -11.26 -11.39 9.19
N LYS A 102 -10.24 -12.14 9.55
CA LYS A 102 -9.09 -11.67 10.33
C LYS A 102 -7.84 -11.73 9.49
N THR A 103 -6.90 -10.86 9.78
CA THR A 103 -5.57 -10.89 9.15
C THR A 103 -4.51 -11.12 10.21
N SER A 104 -3.73 -12.21 10.07
CA SER A 104 -2.56 -12.41 10.90
C SER A 104 -1.32 -11.81 10.24
N LEU A 105 -0.40 -11.34 11.07
CA LEU A 105 0.84 -10.70 10.70
C LEU A 105 1.96 -11.26 11.57
N GLU A 106 3.04 -11.77 10.93
CA GLU A 106 4.25 -12.25 11.58
C GLU A 106 5.47 -11.64 10.91
N LEU A 107 6.27 -10.87 11.65
CA LEU A 107 7.53 -10.33 11.16
C LEU A 107 8.64 -11.37 11.31
N THR A 108 9.24 -11.80 10.20
CA THR A 108 10.30 -12.82 10.19
C THR A 108 11.71 -12.21 10.23
N LYS A 109 12.73 -13.01 10.59
CA LYS A 109 14.14 -12.59 10.71
C LYS A 109 14.76 -11.95 9.45
N LYS A 110 14.16 -12.10 8.29
CA LYS A 110 14.68 -11.61 7.00
C LYS A 110 14.01 -10.31 6.54
N ASN A 111 13.49 -9.50 7.45
CA ASN A 111 12.70 -8.32 7.08
C ASN A 111 11.58 -8.66 6.10
N LYS A 112 10.85 -9.71 6.41
CA LYS A 112 9.66 -10.13 5.68
C LYS A 112 8.52 -10.24 6.66
N ILE A 113 7.34 -9.83 6.23
CA ILE A 113 6.11 -10.10 6.95
C ILE A 113 5.39 -11.22 6.22
N HIS A 114 5.00 -12.22 6.99
CA HIS A 114 4.11 -13.28 6.55
C HIS A 114 2.69 -12.92 7.00
N PHE A 115 1.79 -12.84 6.05
CA PHE A 115 0.38 -12.49 6.26
C PHE A 115 -0.49 -13.69 5.94
N LYS A 116 -1.53 -13.91 6.75
CA LYS A 116 -2.57 -14.89 6.50
C LYS A 116 -3.93 -14.22 6.61
N LEU A 117 -4.81 -14.47 5.67
CA LEU A 117 -6.23 -14.13 5.75
C LEU A 117 -6.97 -15.34 6.31
N ILE A 118 -7.73 -15.13 7.38
CA ILE A 118 -8.41 -16.17 8.15
C ILE A 118 -9.91 -15.90 8.08
N ASP A 119 -10.70 -16.87 7.61
CA ASP A 119 -12.14 -16.75 7.53
C ASP A 119 -12.84 -16.79 8.93
N THR A 120 -14.14 -16.68 8.93
CA THR A 120 -14.95 -16.72 10.17
C THR A 120 -14.97 -18.09 10.87
N LEU A 121 -14.55 -19.14 10.16
CA LEU A 121 -14.43 -20.51 10.69
C LEU A 121 -13.03 -20.82 11.21
N GLY A 122 -12.07 -19.89 11.04
CA GLY A 122 -10.68 -20.06 11.45
C GLY A 122 -9.78 -20.71 10.37
N ASN A 123 -10.28 -20.94 9.16
CA ASN A 123 -9.47 -21.49 8.09
C ASN A 123 -8.62 -20.41 7.42
N VAL A 124 -7.38 -20.75 7.06
CA VAL A 124 -6.51 -19.87 6.27
C VAL A 124 -6.95 -19.92 4.80
N VAL A 125 -7.53 -18.84 4.31
CA VAL A 125 -8.04 -18.76 2.92
C VAL A 125 -7.01 -18.16 1.96
N ARG A 126 -6.04 -17.37 2.47
CA ARG A 126 -4.97 -16.78 1.68
C ARG A 126 -3.70 -16.59 2.53
N GLU A 127 -2.55 -16.69 1.86
CA GLU A 127 -1.26 -16.37 2.45
C GLU A 127 -0.43 -15.51 1.50
N ARG A 128 0.30 -14.56 2.05
CA ARG A 128 1.24 -13.71 1.30
C ARG A 128 2.47 -13.39 2.16
N THR A 129 3.62 -13.31 1.52
CA THR A 129 4.84 -12.82 2.15
C THR A 129 5.30 -11.56 1.43
N ARG A 130 5.55 -10.50 2.18
CA ARG A 130 6.07 -9.24 1.65
C ARG A 130 7.43 -8.93 2.28
N LYS A 131 8.37 -8.50 1.45
CA LYS A 131 9.63 -7.93 1.94
C LYS A 131 9.35 -6.53 2.46
N VAL A 132 9.79 -6.25 3.67
CA VAL A 132 9.61 -4.94 4.33
C VAL A 132 10.95 -4.29 4.60
N LYS A 133 10.94 -2.96 4.72
CA LYS A 133 12.06 -2.16 5.18
C LYS A 133 11.67 -1.40 6.45
N PRO A 134 12.63 -1.17 7.35
CA PRO A 134 12.39 -0.29 8.49
C PRO A 134 12.20 1.15 8.01
N GLU A 135 11.30 1.86 8.65
CA GLU A 135 11.02 3.28 8.47
C GLU A 135 11.22 4.04 9.80
N PRO A 136 11.32 5.37 9.77
CA PRO A 136 11.32 6.18 10.99
C PRO A 136 10.12 5.90 11.89
N GLN A 137 10.24 6.27 13.18
CA GLN A 137 9.18 6.17 14.19
C GLN A 137 8.62 4.75 14.38
N ASN A 138 9.48 3.73 14.30
CA ASN A 138 9.12 2.33 14.53
C ASN A 138 8.21 1.69 13.47
N PHE A 139 7.96 2.33 12.36
CA PHE A 139 7.22 1.72 11.27
C PHE A 139 8.08 0.73 10.48
N VAL A 140 7.42 -0.24 9.87
CA VAL A 140 7.94 -1.06 8.78
C VAL A 140 7.06 -0.86 7.55
N SER A 141 7.65 -0.85 6.36
CA SER A 141 6.89 -0.59 5.14
C SER A 141 7.15 -1.59 4.03
N PHE A 142 6.18 -1.72 3.13
CA PHE A 142 6.38 -2.28 1.81
C PHE A 142 5.67 -1.43 0.76
N ARG A 143 5.96 -1.69 -0.51
CA ARG A 143 5.41 -0.93 -1.63
C ARG A 143 4.67 -1.86 -2.58
N ASN A 144 3.48 -1.43 -2.99
CA ASN A 144 2.76 -1.95 -4.13
C ASN A 144 2.93 -0.98 -5.30
N THR A 145 3.21 -1.53 -6.47
CA THR A 145 3.32 -0.75 -7.71
C THR A 145 2.42 -1.40 -8.74
N ASP A 146 1.65 -0.59 -9.43
CA ASP A 146 0.79 -1.02 -10.53
C ASP A 146 1.02 -0.13 -11.74
N LEU A 147 0.99 -0.72 -12.91
CA LEU A 147 1.21 -0.04 -14.17
C LEU A 147 0.16 -0.47 -15.17
N ASP A 148 -0.76 0.43 -15.46
CA ASP A 148 -1.75 0.25 -16.51
C ASP A 148 -1.21 0.84 -17.82
N ILE A 149 -1.04 0.00 -18.83
CA ILE A 149 -0.57 0.41 -20.15
C ILE A 149 -1.73 0.34 -21.12
N TYR A 150 -2.14 1.48 -21.63
CA TYR A 150 -3.12 1.62 -22.71
C TYR A 150 -2.46 2.28 -23.92
N VAL A 151 -3.04 2.11 -25.10
CA VAL A 151 -2.48 2.60 -26.37
C VAL A 151 -2.19 4.11 -26.35
N LEU A 152 -3.03 4.89 -25.67
CA LEU A 152 -2.92 6.35 -25.63
C LEU A 152 -2.59 6.90 -24.23
N VAL A 153 -3.03 6.22 -23.18
CA VAL A 153 -2.90 6.68 -21.80
C VAL A 153 -2.21 5.60 -20.99
N ASN A 154 -1.10 5.94 -20.35
CA ASN A 154 -0.41 5.07 -19.41
C ASN A 154 -0.59 5.63 -18.01
N ARG A 155 -0.92 4.78 -17.05
CA ARG A 155 -1.08 5.13 -15.65
C ARG A 155 -0.09 4.36 -14.80
N PHE A 156 0.69 5.09 -14.04
CA PHE A 156 1.56 4.54 -13.02
C PHE A 156 0.96 4.83 -11.64
N PHE A 157 0.83 3.82 -10.83
CA PHE A 157 0.33 3.93 -9.47
C PHE A 157 1.29 3.25 -8.51
N THR A 158 1.66 3.94 -7.43
CA THR A 158 2.46 3.39 -6.35
C THR A 158 1.78 3.67 -5.03
N LYS A 159 1.68 2.66 -4.18
CA LYS A 159 1.21 2.79 -2.81
C LYS A 159 2.26 2.25 -1.85
N THR A 160 2.80 3.12 -0.99
CA THR A 160 3.65 2.74 0.14
C THR A 160 2.77 2.56 1.36
N ILE A 161 2.88 1.41 2.00
CA ILE A 161 2.05 1.00 3.14
C ILE A 161 2.98 0.76 4.31
N CYS A 162 2.70 1.40 5.44
CA CYS A 162 3.46 1.25 6.67
C CYS A 162 2.63 0.56 7.75
N PHE A 163 3.32 -0.11 8.67
CA PHE A 163 2.74 -0.82 9.80
C PHE A 163 3.49 -0.48 11.08
N ALA A 164 2.75 -0.18 12.15
CA ALA A 164 3.24 -0.11 13.51
C ALA A 164 2.12 -0.50 14.47
N LEU A 165 2.45 -0.81 15.71
CA LEU A 165 1.47 -1.04 16.75
C LEU A 165 1.27 0.26 17.56
N ASP A 166 0.06 0.55 17.96
CA ASP A 166 -0.20 1.61 18.93
C ASP A 166 0.02 1.12 20.38
N LYS A 167 -0.17 2.00 21.34
CA LYS A 167 -0.03 1.68 22.78
C LYS A 167 -1.03 0.62 23.28
N HIS A 168 -2.09 0.32 22.56
CA HIS A 168 -3.07 -0.71 22.89
C HIS A 168 -2.79 -2.03 22.15
N GLY A 169 -1.78 -2.04 21.28
CA GLY A 169 -1.44 -3.18 20.42
C GLY A 169 -2.25 -3.24 19.13
N ASP A 170 -3.09 -2.24 18.85
CA ASP A 170 -3.82 -2.14 17.59
C ASP A 170 -2.86 -1.77 16.44
N LEU A 171 -3.16 -2.25 15.24
CA LEU A 171 -2.33 -2.01 14.07
C LEU A 171 -2.67 -0.66 13.44
N VAL A 172 -1.69 0.22 13.36
CA VAL A 172 -1.77 1.50 12.67
C VAL A 172 -1.16 1.36 11.29
N VAL A 173 -1.92 1.69 10.25
CA VAL A 173 -1.55 1.52 8.85
C VAL A 173 -1.64 2.85 8.11
N PRO A 174 -0.64 3.73 8.24
CA PRO A 174 -0.53 4.87 7.35
C PRO A 174 -0.09 4.42 5.96
N SER A 175 -0.68 5.01 4.94
CA SER A 175 -0.30 4.77 3.56
C SER A 175 -0.23 6.06 2.76
N GLU A 176 0.67 6.07 1.79
CA GLU A 176 0.82 7.15 0.83
C GLU A 176 0.72 6.57 -0.57
N SER A 177 -0.18 7.11 -1.36
CA SER A 177 -0.35 6.70 -2.75
C SER A 177 -0.04 7.84 -3.70
N THR A 178 0.74 7.53 -4.73
CA THR A 178 1.08 8.43 -5.82
C THR A 178 0.55 7.85 -7.11
N ALA A 179 -0.20 8.64 -7.86
CA ALA A 179 -0.64 8.31 -9.20
C ALA A 179 -0.03 9.31 -10.18
N ALA A 180 0.49 8.84 -11.30
CA ALA A 180 0.93 9.66 -12.40
C ALA A 180 0.36 9.09 -13.70
N GLY A 181 -0.12 9.98 -14.58
CA GLY A 181 -0.62 9.61 -15.89
C GLY A 181 0.25 10.20 -16.99
N PHE A 182 0.28 9.52 -18.14
CA PHE A 182 0.96 9.97 -19.34
C PHE A 182 0.06 9.76 -20.54
N LEU A 183 -0.14 10.81 -21.34
CA LEU A 183 -0.78 10.71 -22.64
C LEU A 183 0.32 10.56 -23.69
N ILE A 184 0.53 9.35 -24.21
CA ILE A 184 1.64 8.99 -25.09
C ILE A 184 2.99 9.31 -24.42
N LEU A 185 3.51 10.54 -24.58
CA LEU A 185 4.78 11.03 -24.03
C LEU A 185 4.61 12.30 -23.17
N PHE A 186 3.37 12.79 -23.02
CA PHE A 186 3.10 13.99 -22.24
C PHE A 186 2.67 13.64 -20.83
N PRO A 187 3.34 14.15 -19.78
CA PRO A 187 2.92 13.94 -18.42
C PRO A 187 1.56 14.59 -18.18
N LEU A 188 0.66 13.85 -17.59
CA LEU A 188 -0.59 14.36 -17.03
C LEU A 188 -0.37 14.70 -15.55
N ALA A 189 -1.31 15.40 -14.95
CA ALA A 189 -1.25 15.71 -13.52
C ALA A 189 -1.14 14.46 -12.67
N GLY A 190 -0.29 14.49 -11.65
CA GLY A 190 -0.18 13.48 -10.63
C GLY A 190 -1.05 13.80 -9.41
N ALA A 191 -1.42 12.79 -8.64
CA ALA A 191 -2.10 12.93 -7.36
C ALA A 191 -1.30 12.25 -6.25
N LEU A 192 -1.26 12.90 -5.08
CA LEU A 192 -0.68 12.36 -3.85
C LEU A 192 -1.78 12.29 -2.81
N ASN A 193 -2.05 11.09 -2.30
CA ASN A 193 -3.05 10.87 -1.26
C ASN A 193 -2.42 10.22 -0.03
N HIS A 194 -2.90 10.62 1.14
CA HIS A 194 -2.51 10.06 2.42
C HIS A 194 -3.74 9.49 3.12
N ASP A 195 -3.63 8.25 3.57
CA ASP A 195 -4.68 7.58 4.35
C ASP A 195 -4.04 6.96 5.60
N ALA A 196 -4.77 6.91 6.69
CA ALA A 196 -4.37 6.17 7.88
C ALA A 196 -5.56 5.42 8.46
N TYR A 197 -5.35 4.15 8.79
CA TYR A 197 -6.38 3.26 9.33
C TYR A 197 -5.85 2.58 10.58
N THR A 198 -6.76 2.24 11.49
CA THR A 198 -6.45 1.46 12.68
C THR A 198 -7.27 0.19 12.68
N TYR A 199 -6.61 -0.95 12.91
CA TYR A 199 -7.24 -2.28 12.95
C TYR A 199 -7.07 -2.86 14.33
N ARG A 200 -8.19 -3.28 14.92
CA ARG A 200 -8.21 -3.82 16.28
C ARG A 200 -7.44 -5.13 16.34
N ARG A 201 -6.56 -5.24 17.35
CA ARG A 201 -5.97 -6.52 17.73
C ARG A 201 -7.03 -7.45 18.29
N VAL A 202 -7.01 -8.70 17.84
CA VAL A 202 -7.85 -9.76 18.35
C VAL A 202 -6.94 -10.73 19.07
N ASP A 203 -6.97 -10.74 20.40
CA ASP A 203 -6.22 -11.70 21.18
C ASP A 203 -6.83 -13.07 20.95
N THR A 204 -6.07 -13.95 20.34
CA THR A 204 -6.33 -15.37 20.07
C THR A 204 -7.63 -15.68 19.33
N VAL A 205 -7.50 -16.47 18.28
CA VAL A 205 -8.62 -17.30 17.81
C VAL A 205 -9.01 -18.18 19.03
N ALA A 206 -10.14 -17.88 19.67
CA ALA A 206 -10.71 -18.81 20.64
C ALA A 206 -10.93 -20.14 19.90
N ASN A 207 -10.14 -21.17 20.29
CA ASN A 207 -10.35 -22.52 19.83
C ASN A 207 -11.69 -23.04 20.36
#